data_ea7e22de0e0b132263738b3995dd9510
#
_entry.id   ea7e22de0e0b132263738b3995dd9510
#
_cell.length_a   1.000
_cell.length_b   1.000
_cell.length_c   1.000
_cell.angle_alpha   90.00
_cell.angle_beta   90.00
_cell.angle_gamma   90.00
#
_symmetry.space_group_name_H-M   'P 1'
#
loop_
_entity.id
_entity.type
_entity.pdbx_description
1 polymer ?
#
loop_
_entity_poly.entity_id
_entity_poly.type
_entity_poly.pdbx_seq_one_letter_code
_entity_poly.pdbx_strand_id
1 'polypeptide(L)'
;MLRDLRFCRRMQFKIFSVTAATLLALAPAIGAGGFFISQQTSVTPLNTLSEAEKKAGWKLLFDGKTFNGWRSYFETMDPSKGWSIEAGCLKNSKGNGRPRSGGGDIMTSEMFTDFDFRFEWSMPPGGNSGLYYLFQERQDKPGVGMYMGDDGRSPVGFEYQLLDDERHPDAINNGPIRSTGSLYSLIPPNDSKRLKPTGEFNESRIVVQGKHVEHWINGAKIVEYELGSPALLDAIAKSKYKAVPGFGAKNKTRLLLQDHGDEVRFRNLKIRALSGN
;
A
#
# COMPACT_ATOMS: atom_id res chain seq x y z
N MET A 1 51.72 -34.06 17.59
CA MET A 1 52.67 -33.30 16.77
C MET A 1 51.93 -32.01 16.41
N LEU A 2 52.02 -30.98 17.22
CA LEU A 2 53.10 -29.98 17.41
C LEU A 2 53.36 -29.15 16.15
N ARG A 3 53.10 -27.84 16.39
CA ARG A 3 53.76 -26.61 15.95
C ARG A 3 53.00 -25.84 14.87
N ASP A 4 52.79 -24.58 14.93
CA ASP A 4 53.20 -23.36 15.66
C ASP A 4 53.06 -22.24 14.64
N LEU A 5 52.66 -21.11 14.87
CA LEU A 5 52.93 -19.86 15.53
C LEU A 5 52.49 -18.65 14.67
N ARG A 6 51.72 -17.78 15.27
CA ARG A 6 51.77 -16.30 15.30
C ARG A 6 52.28 -15.52 14.08
N PHE A 7 51.49 -14.56 13.63
CA PHE A 7 52.03 -13.22 13.33
C PHE A 7 50.98 -12.13 13.64
N CYS A 8 51.25 -11.45 14.72
CA CYS A 8 50.56 -10.24 15.16
C CYS A 8 51.29 -9.05 14.52
N ARG A 9 50.68 -8.25 13.64
CA ARG A 9 51.23 -6.96 13.19
C ARG A 9 50.40 -5.83 13.77
N ARG A 10 50.99 -5.16 14.76
CA ARG A 10 50.61 -3.83 15.27
C ARG A 10 50.77 -2.80 14.15
N MET A 11 49.72 -2.09 13.78
CA MET A 11 49.83 -0.84 13.02
C MET A 11 49.80 0.33 14.00
N GLN A 12 50.94 1.05 14.05
CA GLN A 12 51.09 2.30 14.81
C GLN A 12 50.46 3.45 14.01
N PHE A 13 49.56 4.18 14.64
CA PHE A 13 49.09 5.46 14.14
C PHE A 13 50.11 6.55 14.48
N LYS A 14 50.64 7.24 13.45
CA LYS A 14 51.42 8.48 13.61
C LYS A 14 50.43 9.64 13.63
N ILE A 15 50.41 10.35 14.75
CA ILE A 15 49.69 11.62 14.91
C ILE A 15 50.58 12.72 14.32
N PHE A 16 50.13 13.40 13.27
CA PHE A 16 50.76 14.64 12.79
C PHE A 16 50.01 15.82 13.42
N SER A 17 50.77 16.55 14.26
CA SER A 17 50.35 17.82 14.84
C SER A 17 50.65 18.93 13.81
N VAL A 18 49.61 19.64 13.34
CA VAL A 18 49.76 20.82 12.50
C VAL A 18 49.37 22.03 13.32
N THR A 19 50.38 22.83 13.69
CA THR A 19 50.23 24.15 14.29
C THR A 19 49.77 25.15 13.20
N ALA A 20 48.56 25.70 13.35
CA ALA A 20 48.06 26.78 12.49
C ALA A 20 48.39 28.13 13.10
N ALA A 21 49.14 28.94 12.37
CA ALA A 21 49.43 30.33 12.68
C ALA A 21 48.20 31.20 12.34
N THR A 22 47.79 32.00 13.31
CA THR A 22 46.66 32.93 13.20
C THR A 22 47.12 34.20 12.49
N LEU A 23 46.57 34.49 11.32
CA LEU A 23 46.64 35.85 10.72
C LEU A 23 45.23 36.50 10.87
N LEU A 24 45.18 37.54 11.70
CA LEU A 24 44.07 38.43 11.84
C LEU A 24 44.00 39.36 10.62
N ALA A 25 42.99 39.22 9.75
CA ALA A 25 42.64 40.22 8.77
C ALA A 25 41.27 40.79 9.16
N LEU A 26 41.23 42.04 9.58
CA LEU A 26 40.02 42.82 9.71
C LEU A 26 39.50 43.17 8.33
N ALA A 27 38.30 42.73 7.99
CA ALA A 27 37.49 43.26 6.87
C ALA A 27 36.15 43.82 7.40
N PRO A 28 35.62 44.88 6.82
CA PRO A 28 34.44 45.54 7.38
C PRO A 28 33.18 44.73 7.09
N ALA A 29 32.31 44.64 8.11
CA ALA A 29 30.99 44.02 8.02
C ALA A 29 30.06 44.92 7.22
N ILE A 30 29.74 44.50 5.98
CA ILE A 30 28.55 44.98 5.27
C ILE A 30 27.42 44.01 5.61
N GLY A 31 26.49 44.51 6.45
CA GLY A 31 25.32 43.75 6.85
C GLY A 31 24.34 43.56 5.68
N ALA A 32 24.38 42.41 5.06
CA ALA A 32 23.27 41.91 4.26
C ALA A 32 22.44 40.99 5.17
N GLY A 33 21.38 41.52 5.75
CA GLY A 33 20.39 40.75 6.50
C GLY A 33 19.65 39.81 5.55
N GLY A 34 20.24 38.66 5.30
CA GLY A 34 19.54 37.57 4.63
C GLY A 34 18.51 36.98 5.60
N PHE A 35 17.24 37.29 5.38
CA PHE A 35 16.15 36.54 5.99
C PHE A 35 16.22 35.10 5.49
N PHE A 36 16.84 34.21 6.23
CA PHE A 36 16.64 32.78 6.06
C PHE A 36 15.22 32.45 6.52
N ILE A 37 14.27 32.45 5.59
CA ILE A 37 12.98 31.84 5.79
C ILE A 37 13.25 30.33 5.89
N SER A 38 13.40 29.84 7.12
CA SER A 38 13.34 28.43 7.40
C SER A 38 11.97 27.93 6.94
N GLN A 39 11.91 27.28 5.79
CA GLN A 39 10.72 26.51 5.40
C GLN A 39 10.62 25.36 6.39
N GLN A 40 9.91 25.60 7.47
CA GLN A 40 9.47 24.56 8.36
C GLN A 40 8.51 23.67 7.56
N THR A 41 9.02 22.53 7.03
CA THR A 41 8.18 21.50 6.44
C THR A 41 7.27 20.98 7.54
N SER A 42 6.06 21.51 7.61
CA SER A 42 5.05 21.04 8.54
C SER A 42 4.72 19.60 8.17
N VAL A 43 5.18 18.65 8.97
CA VAL A 43 4.80 17.24 8.83
C VAL A 43 3.29 17.17 9.08
N THR A 44 2.52 16.86 8.05
CA THR A 44 1.08 16.68 8.18
C THR A 44 0.83 15.53 9.17
N PRO A 45 0.03 15.74 10.24
CA PRO A 45 -0.28 14.67 11.18
C PRO A 45 -0.92 13.47 10.48
N LEU A 46 -0.72 12.26 11.04
CA LEU A 46 -1.31 11.05 10.50
C LEU A 46 -2.85 11.16 10.47
N ASN A 47 -3.44 10.56 9.45
CA ASN A 47 -4.90 10.52 9.25
C ASN A 47 -5.55 11.89 9.27
N THR A 48 -4.89 12.86 8.65
CA THR A 48 -5.41 14.21 8.45
C THR A 48 -5.24 14.63 6.99
N LEU A 49 -5.98 15.64 6.57
CA LEU A 49 -5.83 16.28 5.28
C LEU A 49 -5.20 17.66 5.46
N SER A 50 -4.21 17.97 4.66
CA SER A 50 -3.72 19.34 4.53
C SER A 50 -4.80 20.24 3.91
N GLU A 51 -4.68 21.55 4.08
CA GLU A 51 -5.61 22.51 3.47
C GLU A 51 -5.61 22.43 1.94
N ALA A 52 -4.46 22.14 1.33
CA ALA A 52 -4.35 21.90 -0.11
C ALA A 52 -5.14 20.66 -0.55
N GLU A 53 -5.08 19.57 0.21
CA GLU A 53 -5.84 18.35 -0.06
C GLU A 53 -7.35 18.57 0.10
N LYS A 54 -7.77 19.26 1.15
CA LYS A 54 -9.19 19.61 1.34
C LYS A 54 -9.70 20.44 0.16
N LYS A 55 -8.95 21.47 -0.26
CA LYS A 55 -9.27 22.28 -1.42
C LYS A 55 -9.30 21.50 -2.74
N ALA A 56 -8.47 20.48 -2.86
CA ALA A 56 -8.42 19.58 -4.02
C ALA A 56 -9.50 18.48 -3.98
N GLY A 57 -10.42 18.50 -2.99
CA GLY A 57 -11.54 17.57 -2.89
C GLY A 57 -11.19 16.20 -2.30
N TRP A 58 -10.05 16.06 -1.62
CA TRP A 58 -9.73 14.84 -0.90
C TRP A 58 -10.64 14.65 0.31
N LYS A 59 -11.00 13.42 0.57
CA LYS A 59 -11.76 12.95 1.72
C LYS A 59 -10.94 11.91 2.47
N LEU A 60 -10.94 12.02 3.79
CA LEU A 60 -10.32 11.02 4.66
C LEU A 60 -11.29 9.84 4.83
N LEU A 61 -10.82 8.62 4.61
CA LEU A 61 -11.58 7.39 4.81
C LEU A 61 -11.35 6.75 6.19
N PHE A 62 -10.31 7.20 6.90
CA PHE A 62 -9.99 6.70 8.24
C PHE A 62 -9.44 7.82 9.11
N ASP A 63 -10.04 8.02 10.26
CA ASP A 63 -9.71 9.10 11.21
C ASP A 63 -8.59 8.73 12.20
N GLY A 64 -8.08 7.49 12.14
CA GLY A 64 -7.09 6.97 13.08
C GLY A 64 -7.65 6.53 14.44
N LYS A 65 -8.96 6.58 14.65
CA LYS A 65 -9.58 6.40 15.98
C LYS A 65 -10.81 5.50 15.97
N THR A 66 -11.58 5.47 14.87
CA THR A 66 -12.86 4.78 14.79
C THR A 66 -12.98 3.95 13.51
N PHE A 67 -13.90 2.97 13.52
CA PHE A 67 -14.30 2.26 12.31
C PHE A 67 -15.39 2.99 11.51
N ASN A 68 -15.68 4.25 11.81
CA ASN A 68 -16.66 5.03 11.07
C ASN A 68 -16.34 5.02 9.57
N GLY A 69 -17.34 4.68 8.74
CA GLY A 69 -17.14 4.54 7.30
C GLY A 69 -16.61 3.18 6.84
N TRP A 70 -16.34 2.26 7.76
CA TRP A 70 -15.93 0.89 7.50
C TRP A 70 -16.93 -0.11 8.04
N ARG A 71 -17.10 -1.21 7.37
CA ARG A 71 -17.93 -2.34 7.80
C ARG A 71 -17.28 -3.66 7.43
N SER A 72 -17.65 -4.74 8.11
CA SER A 72 -17.26 -6.08 7.68
C SER A 72 -17.82 -6.37 6.29
N TYR A 73 -17.08 -7.16 5.54
CA TYR A 73 -17.55 -7.74 4.29
C TYR A 73 -18.73 -8.70 4.51
N PHE A 74 -18.82 -9.32 5.68
CA PHE A 74 -19.98 -10.07 6.12
C PHE A 74 -20.91 -9.14 6.92
N GLU A 75 -22.15 -8.95 6.47
CA GLU A 75 -23.13 -8.01 7.04
C GLU A 75 -23.31 -8.10 8.56
N THR A 76 -23.10 -9.27 9.14
CA THR A 76 -23.41 -9.55 10.55
C THR A 76 -22.23 -9.40 11.50
N MET A 77 -21.02 -9.15 11.01
CA MET A 77 -19.82 -9.05 11.82
C MET A 77 -19.42 -7.60 12.05
N ASP A 78 -19.12 -7.27 13.29
CA ASP A 78 -18.49 -6.02 13.67
C ASP A 78 -17.01 -6.04 13.20
N PRO A 79 -16.51 -5.02 12.49
CA PRO A 79 -15.11 -4.94 12.10
C PRO A 79 -14.12 -5.17 13.24
N SER A 80 -14.46 -4.77 14.46
CA SER A 80 -13.62 -4.94 15.65
C SER A 80 -13.36 -6.38 16.06
N LYS A 81 -14.05 -7.36 15.45
CA LYS A 81 -13.83 -8.79 15.76
C LYS A 81 -12.52 -9.33 15.20
N GLY A 82 -11.96 -8.70 14.17
CA GLY A 82 -10.69 -9.12 13.57
C GLY A 82 -9.75 -7.96 13.27
N TRP A 83 -10.25 -6.75 13.38
CA TRP A 83 -9.46 -5.55 13.18
C TRP A 83 -9.42 -4.72 14.46
N SER A 84 -8.28 -4.11 14.74
CA SER A 84 -8.09 -3.17 15.83
C SER A 84 -7.62 -1.82 15.30
N ILE A 85 -7.69 -0.81 16.16
CA ILE A 85 -7.10 0.50 15.89
C ILE A 85 -5.95 0.69 16.86
N GLU A 86 -4.73 0.66 16.35
CA GLU A 86 -3.51 0.77 17.15
C GLU A 86 -2.57 1.79 16.55
N ALA A 87 -2.10 2.73 17.36
CA ALA A 87 -1.18 3.80 16.95
C ALA A 87 -1.64 4.54 15.68
N GLY A 88 -2.94 4.80 15.56
CA GLY A 88 -3.52 5.48 14.40
C GLY A 88 -3.58 4.62 13.13
N CYS A 89 -3.47 3.30 13.23
CA CYS A 89 -3.60 2.38 12.11
C CYS A 89 -4.83 1.49 12.25
N LEU A 90 -5.52 1.20 11.15
CA LEU A 90 -6.34 0.00 11.02
C LEU A 90 -5.38 -1.18 10.94
N LYS A 91 -5.46 -2.08 11.90
CA LYS A 91 -4.60 -3.26 12.01
C LYS A 91 -5.44 -4.51 11.91
N ASN A 92 -5.14 -5.36 10.93
CA ASN A 92 -5.68 -6.71 10.90
C ASN A 92 -4.96 -7.57 11.93
N SER A 93 -5.71 -8.35 12.68
CA SER A 93 -5.16 -9.28 13.67
C SER A 93 -4.51 -10.46 12.95
N LYS A 94 -3.37 -10.91 13.48
CA LYS A 94 -2.76 -12.13 12.97
C LYS A 94 -3.67 -13.33 13.27
N GLY A 95 -4.12 -13.99 12.23
CA GLY A 95 -4.80 -15.27 12.30
C GLY A 95 -3.81 -16.45 12.23
N ASN A 96 -4.18 -17.46 11.48
CA ASN A 96 -3.37 -18.69 11.30
C ASN A 96 -2.74 -18.80 9.89
N GLY A 97 -2.59 -17.69 9.16
CA GLY A 97 -2.05 -17.64 7.80
C GLY A 97 -3.03 -18.12 6.73
N ARG A 98 -4.33 -18.26 7.09
CA ARG A 98 -5.39 -18.57 6.13
C ARG A 98 -6.29 -17.36 5.91
N PRO A 99 -6.81 -17.16 4.70
CA PRO A 99 -7.73 -16.05 4.44
C PRO A 99 -8.86 -15.97 5.47
N ARG A 100 -9.13 -14.77 5.97
CA ARG A 100 -10.16 -14.43 6.97
C ARG A 100 -10.02 -15.09 8.33
N SER A 101 -8.87 -15.63 8.66
CA SER A 101 -8.62 -16.19 9.99
C SER A 101 -8.36 -15.13 11.06
N GLY A 102 -8.13 -13.89 10.66
CA GLY A 102 -8.01 -12.72 11.54
C GLY A 102 -9.34 -12.02 11.85
N GLY A 103 -10.47 -12.45 11.25
CA GLY A 103 -11.80 -11.89 11.52
C GLY A 103 -12.54 -11.39 10.28
N GLY A 104 -11.95 -11.59 9.11
CA GLY A 104 -12.56 -11.31 7.81
C GLY A 104 -12.23 -9.93 7.24
N ASP A 105 -12.53 -9.79 5.95
CA ASP A 105 -12.29 -8.57 5.20
C ASP A 105 -13.17 -7.42 5.70
N ILE A 106 -12.68 -6.19 5.59
CA ILE A 106 -13.46 -4.98 5.84
C ILE A 106 -13.52 -4.11 4.59
N MET A 107 -14.60 -3.36 4.43
CA MET A 107 -14.80 -2.50 3.27
C MET A 107 -15.39 -1.15 3.64
N THR A 108 -15.23 -0.17 2.75
CA THR A 108 -15.85 1.13 2.91
C THR A 108 -17.39 1.03 2.88
N SER A 109 -18.07 1.84 3.70
CA SER A 109 -19.53 1.97 3.63
C SER A 109 -19.97 2.73 2.38
N GLU A 110 -19.14 3.63 1.90
CA GLU A 110 -19.33 4.41 0.69
C GLU A 110 -18.84 3.67 -0.56
N MET A 111 -19.46 3.97 -1.71
CA MET A 111 -19.11 3.39 -3.00
C MET A 111 -18.57 4.47 -3.94
N PHE A 112 -17.62 4.07 -4.80
CA PHE A 112 -16.90 4.94 -5.71
C PHE A 112 -16.93 4.38 -7.13
N THR A 113 -16.86 5.25 -8.15
CA THR A 113 -16.81 4.86 -9.58
C THR A 113 -15.49 5.28 -10.20
N ASP A 114 -15.21 6.58 -10.15
CA ASP A 114 -13.96 7.19 -10.60
C ASP A 114 -13.30 7.84 -9.40
N PHE A 115 -12.04 7.49 -9.12
CA PHE A 115 -11.38 7.93 -7.90
C PHE A 115 -9.86 7.94 -8.03
N ASP A 116 -9.24 8.73 -7.19
CA ASP A 116 -7.83 8.71 -6.82
C ASP A 116 -7.76 8.32 -5.35
N PHE A 117 -7.31 7.11 -5.04
CA PHE A 117 -7.23 6.57 -3.69
C PHE A 117 -5.78 6.40 -3.27
N ARG A 118 -5.41 6.90 -2.10
CA ARG A 118 -4.07 6.77 -1.52
C ARG A 118 -4.15 6.18 -0.13
N PHE A 119 -3.18 5.35 0.20
CA PHE A 119 -3.07 4.71 1.50
C PHE A 119 -1.62 4.34 1.81
N GLU A 120 -1.31 4.29 3.09
CA GLU A 120 -0.05 3.73 3.57
C GLU A 120 -0.31 2.40 4.26
N TRP A 121 0.62 1.48 4.07
CA TRP A 121 0.53 0.14 4.65
C TRP A 121 1.90 -0.38 5.06
N SER A 122 1.92 -1.25 6.07
CA SER A 122 3.09 -2.03 6.47
C SER A 122 2.69 -3.42 6.95
N MET A 123 3.60 -4.37 6.83
CA MET A 123 3.40 -5.74 7.27
C MET A 123 4.71 -6.35 7.79
N PRO A 124 4.66 -7.38 8.65
CA PRO A 124 5.84 -8.13 9.07
C PRO A 124 6.38 -9.02 7.93
N PRO A 125 7.59 -9.58 8.10
CA PRO A 125 8.13 -10.56 7.15
C PRO A 125 7.18 -11.72 6.89
N GLY A 126 7.01 -12.07 5.61
CA GLY A 126 6.14 -13.14 5.13
C GLY A 126 4.65 -12.78 5.10
N GLY A 127 4.28 -11.53 5.38
CA GLY A 127 2.88 -11.09 5.41
C GLY A 127 2.23 -11.07 4.04
N ASN A 128 0.89 -11.19 4.03
CA ASN A 128 0.04 -11.11 2.84
C ASN A 128 -1.28 -10.40 3.18
N SER A 129 -1.71 -9.56 2.26
CA SER A 129 -2.98 -8.84 2.26
C SER A 129 -3.28 -8.38 0.83
N GLY A 130 -4.33 -7.61 0.63
CA GLY A 130 -4.68 -7.03 -0.66
C GLY A 130 -5.70 -5.90 -0.49
N LEU A 131 -5.81 -5.09 -1.53
CA LEU A 131 -6.86 -4.10 -1.63
C LEU A 131 -7.68 -4.38 -2.88
N TYR A 132 -8.98 -4.67 -2.67
CA TYR A 132 -9.90 -4.93 -3.77
C TYR A 132 -10.67 -3.67 -4.17
N TYR A 133 -10.88 -3.54 -5.46
CA TYR A 133 -11.67 -2.49 -6.10
C TYR A 133 -12.36 -3.03 -7.35
N LEU A 134 -13.36 -2.34 -7.86
CA LEU A 134 -14.21 -2.82 -8.94
C LEU A 134 -14.70 -4.26 -8.72
N PHE A 135 -14.94 -4.62 -7.45
CA PHE A 135 -15.42 -5.94 -7.11
C PHE A 135 -16.97 -6.03 -7.25
N GLN A 136 -17.45 -7.24 -7.46
CA GLN A 136 -18.86 -7.51 -7.63
C GLN A 136 -19.52 -7.79 -6.28
N GLU A 137 -20.65 -7.14 -6.03
CA GLU A 137 -21.56 -7.48 -4.94
C GLU A 137 -22.63 -8.47 -5.42
N ARG A 138 -23.12 -9.29 -4.53
CA ARG A 138 -24.19 -10.25 -4.83
C ARG A 138 -25.48 -9.53 -5.18
N GLN A 139 -26.14 -9.95 -6.25
CA GLN A 139 -27.42 -9.35 -6.67
C GLN A 139 -28.56 -9.69 -5.69
N ASP A 140 -28.54 -10.89 -5.09
CA ASP A 140 -29.52 -11.34 -4.12
C ASP A 140 -29.29 -10.78 -2.70
N LYS A 141 -28.13 -10.22 -2.45
CA LYS A 141 -27.76 -9.58 -1.19
C LYS A 141 -26.89 -8.34 -1.46
N PRO A 142 -27.49 -7.19 -1.79
CA PRO A 142 -26.75 -5.94 -1.99
C PRO A 142 -25.89 -5.60 -0.77
N GLY A 143 -24.65 -5.26 -1.02
CA GLY A 143 -23.69 -4.98 0.04
C GLY A 143 -22.89 -6.18 0.54
N VAL A 144 -23.16 -7.37 0.03
CA VAL A 144 -22.32 -8.57 0.21
C VAL A 144 -21.62 -8.86 -1.12
N GLY A 145 -20.30 -8.96 -1.09
CA GLY A 145 -19.53 -9.24 -2.30
C GLY A 145 -19.74 -10.66 -2.82
N MET A 146 -19.51 -10.85 -4.11
CA MET A 146 -19.41 -12.18 -4.71
C MET A 146 -18.08 -12.82 -4.35
N TYR A 147 -18.11 -14.10 -4.09
CA TYR A 147 -16.95 -14.91 -3.81
C TYR A 147 -16.63 -15.88 -4.94
N MET A 148 -15.35 -16.14 -5.15
CA MET A 148 -14.85 -17.23 -5.98
C MET A 148 -13.74 -17.97 -5.24
N GLY A 149 -13.33 -19.09 -5.80
CA GLY A 149 -12.35 -20.03 -5.25
C GLY A 149 -13.02 -21.30 -4.79
N ASP A 150 -12.23 -22.34 -4.58
CA ASP A 150 -12.72 -23.67 -4.18
C ASP A 150 -13.47 -23.63 -2.84
N ASP A 151 -13.19 -22.63 -2.02
CA ASP A 151 -13.83 -22.39 -0.73
C ASP A 151 -14.98 -21.35 -0.80
N GLY A 152 -15.24 -20.76 -1.97
CA GLY A 152 -16.26 -19.72 -2.18
C GLY A 152 -16.02 -18.44 -1.37
N ARG A 153 -14.75 -18.12 -1.03
CA ARG A 153 -14.43 -17.06 -0.07
C ARG A 153 -13.65 -15.88 -0.61
N SER A 154 -13.02 -15.98 -1.77
CA SER A 154 -12.27 -14.85 -2.35
C SER A 154 -13.19 -13.82 -2.98
N PRO A 155 -13.05 -12.53 -2.73
CA PRO A 155 -13.81 -11.49 -3.41
C PRO A 155 -13.63 -11.55 -4.93
N VAL A 156 -14.70 -11.29 -5.67
CA VAL A 156 -14.66 -11.24 -7.14
C VAL A 156 -14.42 -9.80 -7.56
N GLY A 157 -13.20 -9.45 -7.84
CA GLY A 157 -12.82 -8.08 -8.22
C GLY A 157 -11.34 -7.97 -8.54
N PHE A 158 -10.94 -6.79 -8.95
CA PHE A 158 -9.53 -6.47 -9.11
C PHE A 158 -8.86 -6.28 -7.75
N GLU A 159 -7.66 -6.82 -7.63
CA GLU A 159 -6.87 -6.77 -6.42
C GLU A 159 -5.53 -6.08 -6.69
N TYR A 160 -5.27 -5.00 -5.95
CA TYR A 160 -3.93 -4.47 -5.75
C TYR A 160 -3.24 -5.33 -4.70
N GLN A 161 -2.28 -6.16 -5.10
CA GLN A 161 -1.62 -7.12 -4.21
C GLN A 161 -0.70 -6.42 -3.20
N LEU A 162 -0.73 -6.92 -1.95
CA LEU A 162 0.14 -6.50 -0.86
C LEU A 162 0.74 -7.75 -0.22
N LEU A 163 2.05 -7.99 -0.39
CA LEU A 163 2.71 -9.10 0.27
C LEU A 163 4.23 -8.87 0.41
N ASP A 164 4.90 -9.70 1.17
CA ASP A 164 6.37 -9.74 1.21
C ASP A 164 6.90 -10.49 -0.02
N ASP A 165 7.35 -9.74 -1.02
CA ASP A 165 7.83 -10.29 -2.30
C ASP A 165 8.99 -11.27 -2.15
N GLU A 166 9.80 -11.13 -1.09
CA GLU A 166 11.00 -11.94 -0.87
C GLU A 166 10.73 -13.25 -0.12
N ARG A 167 9.69 -13.27 0.73
CA ARG A 167 9.48 -14.37 1.68
C ARG A 167 8.15 -15.08 1.50
N HIS A 168 7.12 -14.42 0.94
CA HIS A 168 5.82 -15.05 0.80
C HIS A 168 5.80 -16.04 -0.37
N PRO A 169 5.34 -17.30 -0.15
CA PRO A 169 5.36 -18.36 -1.19
C PRO A 169 4.62 -17.98 -2.47
N ASP A 170 3.56 -17.16 -2.37
CA ASP A 170 2.78 -16.79 -3.56
C ASP A 170 3.57 -15.95 -4.55
N ALA A 171 4.42 -15.00 -4.10
CA ALA A 171 5.32 -14.28 -4.98
C ALA A 171 6.50 -15.15 -5.46
N ILE A 172 7.12 -15.90 -4.54
CA ILE A 172 8.29 -16.75 -4.87
C ILE A 172 7.94 -17.78 -5.96
N ASN A 173 6.79 -18.45 -5.83
CA ASN A 173 6.39 -19.52 -6.72
C ASN A 173 5.76 -19.06 -8.04
N ASN A 174 5.20 -17.86 -8.08
CA ASN A 174 4.45 -17.35 -9.23
C ASN A 174 5.09 -16.10 -9.88
N GLY A 175 6.11 -15.55 -9.26
CA GLY A 175 6.85 -14.40 -9.78
C GLY A 175 6.07 -13.07 -9.76
N PRO A 176 6.49 -12.09 -10.58
CA PRO A 176 6.01 -10.72 -10.50
C PRO A 176 4.49 -10.54 -10.65
N ILE A 177 3.82 -11.47 -11.34
CA ILE A 177 2.36 -11.37 -11.57
C ILE A 177 1.54 -11.49 -10.28
N ARG A 178 2.15 -11.97 -9.20
CA ARG A 178 1.55 -12.05 -7.86
C ARG A 178 2.32 -11.28 -6.81
N SER A 179 3.27 -10.44 -7.22
CA SER A 179 4.04 -9.60 -6.30
C SER A 179 3.26 -8.33 -5.92
N THR A 180 3.73 -7.65 -4.88
CA THR A 180 3.15 -6.37 -4.41
C THR A 180 2.98 -5.37 -5.54
N GLY A 181 1.81 -4.76 -5.57
CA GLY A 181 1.43 -3.73 -6.55
C GLY A 181 0.95 -4.29 -7.89
N SER A 182 1.06 -5.59 -8.16
CA SER A 182 0.47 -6.19 -9.35
C SER A 182 -1.05 -6.00 -9.38
N LEU A 183 -1.64 -5.98 -10.57
CA LEU A 183 -3.03 -6.40 -10.71
C LEU A 183 -3.02 -7.92 -10.59
N TYR A 184 -3.34 -8.42 -9.41
CA TYR A 184 -3.09 -9.78 -8.97
C TYR A 184 -3.49 -10.85 -10.00
N SER A 185 -2.54 -11.70 -10.37
CA SER A 185 -2.69 -12.76 -11.35
C SER A 185 -3.08 -12.29 -12.77
N LEU A 186 -2.97 -11.00 -13.10
CA LEU A 186 -3.34 -10.43 -14.40
C LEU A 186 -2.21 -9.60 -15.02
N ILE A 187 -1.68 -8.60 -14.31
CA ILE A 187 -0.65 -7.68 -14.83
C ILE A 187 0.43 -7.48 -13.77
N PRO A 188 1.68 -7.85 -14.06
CA PRO A 188 2.80 -7.62 -13.16
C PRO A 188 3.16 -6.13 -13.09
N PRO A 189 3.77 -5.65 -11.98
CA PRO A 189 4.36 -4.33 -11.93
C PRO A 189 5.59 -4.24 -12.85
N ASN A 190 5.85 -3.03 -13.34
CA ASN A 190 7.04 -2.73 -14.13
C ASN A 190 8.30 -2.55 -13.25
N ASP A 191 9.46 -2.34 -13.90
CA ASP A 191 10.75 -2.22 -13.24
C ASP A 191 10.94 -0.94 -12.40
N SER A 192 9.97 -0.03 -12.39
CA SER A 192 9.99 1.16 -11.53
C SER A 192 9.60 0.87 -10.09
N LYS A 193 9.08 -0.32 -9.80
CA LYS A 193 8.68 -0.72 -8.44
C LYS A 193 9.86 -0.66 -7.47
N ARG A 194 9.68 0.06 -6.36
CA ARG A 194 10.63 0.10 -5.24
C ARG A 194 9.86 -0.03 -3.94
N LEU A 195 10.11 -1.08 -3.19
CA LEU A 195 9.54 -1.31 -1.86
C LEU A 195 10.49 -0.83 -0.78
N LYS A 196 9.93 -0.35 0.31
CA LYS A 196 10.65 -0.20 1.56
C LYS A 196 10.74 -1.56 2.26
N PRO A 197 11.70 -1.76 3.16
CA PRO A 197 11.82 -2.98 3.95
C PRO A 197 10.53 -3.35 4.68
N THR A 198 10.30 -4.65 4.90
CA THR A 198 9.16 -5.13 5.71
C THR A 198 9.17 -4.50 7.10
N GLY A 199 7.99 -4.09 7.58
CA GLY A 199 7.83 -3.31 8.81
C GLY A 199 7.83 -1.80 8.61
N GLU A 200 8.37 -1.28 7.51
CA GLU A 200 8.26 0.12 7.13
C GLU A 200 6.97 0.39 6.33
N PHE A 201 6.45 1.63 6.41
CA PHE A 201 5.25 2.02 5.67
C PHE A 201 5.58 2.35 4.22
N ASN A 202 4.98 1.61 3.29
CA ASN A 202 4.91 1.95 1.87
C ASN A 202 3.67 2.82 1.61
N GLU A 203 3.77 3.76 0.67
CA GLU A 203 2.62 4.50 0.14
C GLU A 203 2.17 3.83 -1.15
N SER A 204 0.87 3.55 -1.28
CA SER A 204 0.25 3.05 -2.49
C SER A 204 -0.85 4.00 -2.96
N ARG A 205 -1.08 4.00 -4.28
CA ARG A 205 -2.14 4.78 -4.91
C ARG A 205 -2.78 3.99 -6.03
N ILE A 206 -4.10 4.06 -6.13
CA ILE A 206 -4.90 3.51 -7.21
C ILE A 206 -5.68 4.65 -7.83
N VAL A 207 -5.59 4.80 -9.15
CA VAL A 207 -6.40 5.75 -9.91
C VAL A 207 -7.33 4.95 -10.82
N VAL A 208 -8.62 5.27 -10.77
CA VAL A 208 -9.62 4.79 -11.72
C VAL A 208 -10.31 6.01 -12.32
N GLN A 209 -10.15 6.22 -13.63
CA GLN A 209 -10.77 7.34 -14.35
C GLN A 209 -11.26 6.90 -15.72
N GLY A 210 -12.57 6.91 -15.93
CA GLY A 210 -13.13 6.33 -17.13
C GLY A 210 -12.80 4.85 -17.26
N LYS A 211 -12.09 4.47 -18.30
CA LYS A 211 -11.55 3.12 -18.48
C LYS A 211 -10.12 2.97 -18.01
N HIS A 212 -9.44 4.09 -17.77
CA HIS A 212 -8.02 4.12 -17.40
C HIS A 212 -7.81 3.77 -15.94
N VAL A 213 -6.86 2.88 -15.66
CA VAL A 213 -6.52 2.44 -14.29
C VAL A 213 -5.00 2.45 -14.11
N GLU A 214 -4.57 2.94 -12.96
CA GLU A 214 -3.15 2.98 -12.57
C GLU A 214 -2.94 2.43 -11.17
N HIS A 215 -1.83 1.69 -10.98
CA HIS A 215 -1.27 1.39 -9.66
C HIS A 215 0.06 2.12 -9.47
N TRP A 216 0.22 2.69 -8.29
CA TRP A 216 1.43 3.40 -7.89
C TRP A 216 1.96 2.87 -6.57
N ILE A 217 3.28 2.90 -6.39
CA ILE A 217 3.93 2.61 -5.11
C ILE A 217 5.11 3.56 -4.89
N ASN A 218 5.21 4.16 -3.70
CA ASN A 218 6.28 5.08 -3.30
C ASN A 218 6.58 6.14 -4.38
N GLY A 219 5.53 6.72 -5.00
CA GLY A 219 5.62 7.77 -6.01
C GLY A 219 5.86 7.28 -7.44
N ALA A 220 6.09 5.99 -7.69
CA ALA A 220 6.28 5.44 -9.02
C ALA A 220 5.00 4.75 -9.55
N LYS A 221 4.61 5.03 -10.81
CA LYS A 221 3.57 4.28 -11.52
C LYS A 221 4.14 2.93 -11.95
N ILE A 222 3.53 1.85 -11.47
CA ILE A 222 4.04 0.49 -11.64
C ILE A 222 3.16 -0.42 -12.48
N VAL A 223 1.85 -0.13 -12.58
CA VAL A 223 0.88 -0.80 -13.45
C VAL A 223 0.00 0.25 -14.08
N GLU A 224 -0.36 0.05 -15.34
CA GLU A 224 -1.30 0.88 -16.10
C GLU A 224 -2.06 0.01 -17.09
N TYR A 225 -3.36 0.20 -17.18
CA TYR A 225 -4.20 -0.56 -18.11
C TYR A 225 -5.54 0.12 -18.40
N GLU A 226 -6.19 -0.32 -19.47
CA GLU A 226 -7.52 0.12 -19.87
C GLU A 226 -8.55 -1.01 -19.64
N LEU A 227 -9.64 -0.70 -18.94
CA LEU A 227 -10.77 -1.62 -18.75
C LEU A 227 -11.37 -2.00 -20.10
N GLY A 228 -11.54 -3.32 -20.32
CA GLY A 228 -12.06 -3.85 -21.58
C GLY A 228 -11.09 -3.82 -22.76
N SER A 229 -9.82 -3.46 -22.55
CA SER A 229 -8.80 -3.56 -23.61
C SER A 229 -8.55 -5.02 -24.02
N PRO A 230 -8.17 -5.28 -25.29
CA PRO A 230 -7.84 -6.63 -25.73
C PRO A 230 -6.79 -7.31 -24.85
N ALA A 231 -5.78 -6.56 -24.40
CA ALA A 231 -4.71 -7.07 -23.54
C ALA A 231 -5.24 -7.52 -22.16
N LEU A 232 -6.11 -6.72 -21.53
CA LEU A 232 -6.73 -7.09 -20.25
C LEU A 232 -7.66 -8.30 -20.42
N LEU A 233 -8.48 -8.32 -21.47
CA LEU A 233 -9.40 -9.43 -21.73
C LEU A 233 -8.62 -10.74 -21.98
N ASP A 234 -7.52 -10.70 -22.70
CA ASP A 234 -6.64 -11.86 -22.91
C ASP A 234 -6.02 -12.33 -21.58
N ALA A 235 -5.54 -11.41 -20.73
CA ALA A 235 -5.04 -11.74 -19.40
C ALA A 235 -6.11 -12.42 -18.54
N ILE A 236 -7.34 -11.90 -18.53
CA ILE A 236 -8.48 -12.48 -17.81
C ILE A 236 -8.78 -13.89 -18.34
N ALA A 237 -8.82 -14.07 -19.67
CA ALA A 237 -9.12 -15.37 -20.29
C ALA A 237 -8.07 -16.46 -19.96
N LYS A 238 -6.84 -16.08 -19.65
CA LYS A 238 -5.74 -16.97 -19.24
C LYS A 238 -5.64 -17.18 -17.73
N SER A 239 -6.43 -16.43 -16.94
CA SER A 239 -6.35 -16.42 -15.48
C SER A 239 -7.39 -17.36 -14.83
N LYS A 240 -7.34 -17.44 -13.50
CA LYS A 240 -8.36 -18.09 -12.68
C LYS A 240 -9.75 -17.42 -12.80
N TYR A 241 -9.80 -16.19 -13.31
CA TYR A 241 -11.04 -15.40 -13.45
C TYR A 241 -11.80 -15.67 -14.74
N LYS A 242 -11.28 -16.50 -15.66
CA LYS A 242 -11.86 -16.76 -17.00
C LYS A 242 -13.32 -17.20 -16.99
N ALA A 243 -13.76 -17.87 -15.94
CA ALA A 243 -15.13 -18.37 -15.81
C ALA A 243 -16.05 -17.44 -14.99
N VAL A 244 -15.57 -16.27 -14.56
CA VAL A 244 -16.34 -15.34 -13.74
C VAL A 244 -17.10 -14.35 -14.63
N PRO A 245 -18.43 -14.40 -14.70
CA PRO A 245 -19.20 -13.52 -15.54
C PRO A 245 -19.02 -12.05 -15.13
N GLY A 246 -18.73 -11.18 -16.11
CA GLY A 246 -18.58 -9.75 -15.88
C GLY A 246 -17.34 -9.35 -15.06
N PHE A 247 -16.37 -10.25 -14.86
CA PHE A 247 -15.14 -9.90 -14.19
C PHE A 247 -14.40 -8.78 -14.94
N GLY A 248 -13.98 -7.75 -14.20
CA GLY A 248 -13.30 -6.60 -14.77
C GLY A 248 -14.23 -5.56 -15.41
N ALA A 249 -15.54 -5.72 -15.30
CA ALA A 249 -16.48 -4.67 -15.68
C ALA A 249 -16.36 -3.47 -14.73
N LYS A 250 -16.44 -2.26 -15.28
CA LYS A 250 -16.51 -1.04 -14.48
C LYS A 250 -17.85 -0.96 -13.79
N ASN A 251 -17.84 -0.84 -12.48
CA ASN A 251 -19.04 -0.68 -11.66
C ASN A 251 -18.79 0.33 -10.53
N LYS A 252 -19.84 0.81 -9.92
CA LYS A 252 -19.75 1.55 -8.65
C LYS A 252 -19.46 0.55 -7.55
N THR A 253 -18.34 0.71 -6.84
CA THR A 253 -17.83 -0.29 -5.90
C THR A 253 -17.32 0.33 -4.61
N ARG A 254 -17.20 -0.50 -3.59
CA ARG A 254 -16.50 -0.18 -2.35
C ARG A 254 -15.01 -0.48 -2.51
N LEU A 255 -14.21 0.00 -1.57
CA LEU A 255 -12.82 -0.42 -1.41
C LEU A 255 -12.77 -1.43 -0.27
N LEU A 256 -12.07 -2.55 -0.47
CA LEU A 256 -12.01 -3.63 0.50
C LEU A 256 -10.55 -3.90 0.89
N LEU A 257 -10.30 -3.97 2.20
CA LEU A 257 -9.03 -4.40 2.78
C LEU A 257 -9.14 -5.88 3.14
N GLN A 258 -8.20 -6.68 2.60
CA GLN A 258 -8.22 -8.13 2.75
C GLN A 258 -7.61 -8.57 4.08
N ASP A 259 -8.29 -9.49 4.75
CA ASP A 259 -7.74 -10.36 5.79
C ASP A 259 -7.24 -11.66 5.16
N HIS A 260 -5.94 -11.77 4.92
CA HIS A 260 -5.31 -13.01 4.46
C HIS A 260 -4.81 -13.90 5.61
N GLY A 261 -5.08 -13.51 6.87
CA GLY A 261 -4.64 -14.23 8.06
C GLY A 261 -3.28 -13.79 8.59
N ASP A 262 -2.69 -12.76 8.00
CA ASP A 262 -1.45 -12.13 8.44
C ASP A 262 -1.71 -10.73 8.99
N GLU A 263 -0.86 -10.28 9.91
CA GLU A 263 -0.92 -8.91 10.41
C GLU A 263 -0.58 -7.93 9.28
N VAL A 264 -1.42 -6.92 9.10
CA VAL A 264 -1.16 -5.79 8.22
C VAL A 264 -1.70 -4.51 8.87
N ARG A 265 -1.04 -3.39 8.63
CA ARG A 265 -1.40 -2.08 9.17
C ARG A 265 -1.65 -1.11 8.03
N PHE A 266 -2.75 -0.36 8.13
CA PHE A 266 -3.13 0.67 7.17
C PHE A 266 -3.34 2.01 7.88
N ARG A 267 -2.90 3.11 7.25
CA ARG A 267 -3.09 4.48 7.73
C ARG A 267 -3.13 5.46 6.57
N ASN A 268 -3.46 6.72 6.82
CA ASN A 268 -3.52 7.77 5.80
C ASN A 268 -4.39 7.40 4.58
N LEU A 269 -5.50 6.66 4.84
CA LEU A 269 -6.44 6.27 3.79
C LEU A 269 -7.25 7.49 3.37
N LYS A 270 -7.05 7.98 2.16
CA LYS A 270 -7.73 9.15 1.62
C LYS A 270 -8.11 8.96 0.17
N ILE A 271 -9.25 9.50 -0.21
CA ILE A 271 -9.80 9.36 -1.56
C ILE A 271 -10.27 10.71 -2.11
N ARG A 272 -10.16 10.85 -3.39
CA ARG A 272 -10.75 11.96 -4.14
C ARG A 272 -11.60 11.39 -5.28
N ALA A 273 -12.86 11.80 -5.36
CA ALA A 273 -13.69 11.49 -6.53
C ALA A 273 -13.13 12.22 -7.76
N LEU A 274 -13.09 11.51 -8.88
CA LEU A 274 -12.70 12.07 -10.17
C LEU A 274 -13.93 12.21 -11.05
N SER A 275 -13.92 13.20 -11.95
CA SER A 275 -14.92 13.29 -13.00
C SER A 275 -14.64 12.20 -14.03
N GLY A 276 -15.62 11.37 -14.35
CA GLY A 276 -15.54 10.46 -15.48
C GLY A 276 -15.42 11.28 -16.78
N ASN A 277 -14.51 10.90 -17.63
CA ASN A 277 -14.42 11.43 -18.99
C ASN A 277 -15.50 10.77 -19.85
#